data_79038929c953fae39db0987313343ddf
#
_entry.id   79038929c953fae39db0987313343ddf
#
_cell.length_a   1.000
_cell.length_b   1.000
_cell.length_c   1.000
_cell.angle_alpha   90.00
_cell.angle_beta   90.00
_cell.angle_gamma   90.00
#
_symmetry.space_group_name_H-M   'P 1'
#
loop_
_entity.id
_entity.type
_entity.pdbx_description
1 polymer ?
#
loop_
_entity_poly.entity_id
_entity_poly.type
_entity_poly.pdbx_seq_one_letter_code
_entity_poly.pdbx_strand_id
1 'polypeptide(L)'
;AYQGTRVSAGDAPIANIRNRRRNPAAQRRHLDLLQSMNRDALASSLDPSDLEGIVESYELAFRMQTAVPELMDIAQEPDAVRERYGINSSATASFGMQCLMARRLAEADVRFIEISHRGWDQHNNLQTALPRNCQAIDQPIAALLQDLKDRDLLRDTLLVWTGEFGRTPQEQSNFNGRRHQNRGFTAWMAGAGVRGGMRYGATDEIGAEAVEGKVHIHDLHATILHLLGLDHERLTYRYSGRDFRLTNVEGRVVSEIL
;
A
#
# COMPACT_ATOMS: atom_id res chain seq x y z
N ALA A 1 -16.51 6.45 0.16
CA ALA A 1 -15.19 5.89 -0.16
C ALA A 1 -14.52 5.44 1.14
N TYR A 2 -14.10 4.20 1.20
CA TYR A 2 -13.37 3.68 2.36
C TYR A 2 -11.96 4.28 2.37
N GLN A 3 -11.62 4.98 3.45
CA GLN A 3 -10.24 5.41 3.68
C GLN A 3 -9.48 4.30 4.40
N GLY A 4 -8.24 4.03 3.98
CA GLY A 4 -7.35 3.10 4.66
C GLY A 4 -7.10 3.52 6.11
N THR A 5 -6.94 2.54 7.00
CA THR A 5 -6.58 2.79 8.39
C THR A 5 -5.10 3.16 8.48
N ARG A 6 -4.81 4.37 8.96
CA ARG A 6 -3.43 4.81 9.16
C ARG A 6 -2.81 4.10 10.36
N VAL A 7 -1.66 3.49 10.11
CA VAL A 7 -0.84 2.84 11.12
C VAL A 7 0.42 3.66 11.37
N SER A 8 0.80 3.83 12.63
CA SER A 8 2.02 4.53 13.04
C SER A 8 2.86 3.64 13.96
N ALA A 9 4.17 3.85 13.97
CA ALA A 9 5.04 3.19 14.95
C ALA A 9 4.79 3.76 16.37
N GLY A 10 4.87 2.91 17.40
CA GLY A 10 4.75 3.28 18.80
C GLY A 10 3.61 2.59 19.55
N ASP A 11 3.40 2.98 20.80
CA ASP A 11 2.47 2.33 21.75
C ASP A 11 0.97 2.40 21.37
N ALA A 12 0.63 3.28 20.45
CA ALA A 12 -0.73 3.43 19.92
C ALA A 12 -0.69 3.41 18.39
N PRO A 13 -0.46 2.26 17.75
CA PRO A 13 -0.25 2.14 16.31
C PRO A 13 -1.45 2.61 15.48
N ILE A 14 -2.65 2.52 16.01
CA ILE A 14 -3.88 3.02 15.38
C ILE A 14 -4.57 3.98 16.34
N ALA A 15 -4.94 5.15 15.83
CA ALA A 15 -5.68 6.14 16.63
C ALA A 15 -7.02 5.56 17.11
N ASN A 16 -7.32 5.78 18.39
CA ASN A 16 -8.56 5.35 19.05
C ASN A 16 -8.82 3.83 19.04
N ILE A 17 -7.80 3.00 18.85
CA ILE A 17 -7.97 1.53 18.84
C ILE A 17 -8.44 1.00 20.20
N ARG A 18 -8.14 1.70 21.30
CA ARG A 18 -8.58 1.34 22.65
C ARG A 18 -9.72 2.24 23.14
N ASN A 19 -10.79 1.62 23.59
CA ASN A 19 -11.85 2.36 24.27
C ASN A 19 -11.47 2.61 25.75
N ARG A 20 -11.22 3.87 26.10
CA ARG A 20 -10.84 4.24 27.48
C ARG A 20 -12.02 4.31 28.46
N ARG A 21 -13.26 4.29 27.97
CA ARG A 21 -14.48 4.46 28.77
C ARG A 21 -15.21 3.16 29.08
N ARG A 22 -14.96 2.09 28.33
CA ARG A 22 -15.65 0.81 28.46
C ARG A 22 -14.64 -0.34 28.39
N ASN A 23 -14.86 -1.36 29.20
CA ASN A 23 -14.15 -2.62 29.03
C ASN A 23 -14.67 -3.39 27.77
N PRO A 24 -13.93 -4.35 27.25
CA PRO A 24 -14.29 -5.07 26.02
C PRO A 24 -15.68 -5.72 26.08
N ALA A 25 -16.07 -6.31 27.22
CA ALA A 25 -17.37 -6.95 27.37
C ALA A 25 -18.53 -5.94 27.34
N ALA A 26 -18.37 -4.78 28.00
CA ALA A 26 -19.37 -3.73 27.95
C ALA A 26 -19.45 -3.08 26.57
N GLN A 27 -18.32 -2.98 25.86
CA GLN A 27 -18.28 -2.47 24.50
C GLN A 27 -18.95 -3.45 23.52
N ARG A 28 -18.73 -4.76 23.68
CA ARG A 28 -19.42 -5.79 22.87
C ARG A 28 -20.92 -5.71 23.02
N ARG A 29 -21.44 -5.68 24.25
CA ARG A 29 -22.89 -5.53 24.48
C ARG A 29 -23.48 -4.27 23.87
N HIS A 30 -22.74 -3.16 23.93
CA HIS A 30 -23.17 -1.91 23.31
C HIS A 30 -23.21 -2.01 21.78
N LEU A 31 -22.22 -2.65 21.20
CA LEU A 31 -22.18 -2.88 19.76
C LEU A 31 -23.29 -3.83 19.31
N ASP A 32 -23.59 -4.90 20.07
CA ASP A 32 -24.67 -5.83 19.78
C ASP A 32 -26.02 -5.13 19.77
N LEU A 33 -26.25 -4.21 20.70
CA LEU A 33 -27.47 -3.39 20.73
C LEU A 33 -27.55 -2.47 19.50
N LEU A 34 -26.48 -1.75 19.16
CA LEU A 34 -26.42 -0.90 17.97
C LEU A 34 -26.67 -1.71 16.70
N GLN A 35 -26.07 -2.89 16.60
CA GLN A 35 -26.25 -3.78 15.45
C GLN A 35 -27.67 -4.32 15.33
N SER A 36 -28.34 -4.57 16.49
CA SER A 36 -29.77 -4.95 16.47
C SER A 36 -30.63 -3.80 15.92
N MET A 37 -30.42 -2.59 16.41
CA MET A 37 -31.13 -1.39 15.91
C MET A 37 -30.87 -1.13 14.42
N ASN A 38 -29.63 -1.30 13.98
CA ASN A 38 -29.27 -1.13 12.56
C ASN A 38 -29.93 -2.20 11.67
N ARG A 39 -30.02 -3.45 12.13
CA ARG A 39 -30.73 -4.51 11.37
C ARG A 39 -32.22 -4.22 11.25
N ASP A 40 -32.85 -3.69 12.31
CA ASP A 40 -34.26 -3.29 12.26
C ASP A 40 -34.46 -2.13 11.26
N ALA A 41 -33.53 -1.19 11.22
CA ALA A 41 -33.54 -0.09 10.24
C ALA A 41 -33.30 -0.59 8.80
N LEU A 42 -32.36 -1.55 8.61
CA LEU A 42 -32.11 -2.21 7.32
C LEU A 42 -33.37 -2.90 6.76
N ALA A 43 -34.09 -3.60 7.61
CA ALA A 43 -35.34 -4.33 7.20
C ALA A 43 -36.42 -3.38 6.68
N SER A 44 -36.35 -2.09 7.03
CA SER A 44 -37.31 -1.06 6.60
C SER A 44 -36.73 -0.09 5.55
N SER A 45 -35.45 -0.23 5.12
CA SER A 45 -34.79 0.67 4.19
C SER A 45 -35.06 0.29 2.73
N LEU A 46 -35.26 1.30 1.87
CA LEU A 46 -35.34 1.14 0.42
C LEU A 46 -33.99 0.99 -0.26
N ASP A 47 -32.89 1.40 0.40
CA ASP A 47 -31.51 1.20 -0.05
C ASP A 47 -30.65 0.75 1.14
N PRO A 48 -30.47 -0.57 1.32
CA PRO A 48 -29.77 -1.13 2.47
C PRO A 48 -28.24 -1.04 2.38
N SER A 49 -27.65 -0.77 1.21
CA SER A 49 -26.20 -0.94 0.95
C SER A 49 -25.31 -0.07 1.83
N ASP A 50 -25.69 1.18 2.07
CA ASP A 50 -24.90 2.12 2.89
C ASP A 50 -24.92 1.71 4.38
N LEU A 51 -26.04 1.20 4.86
CA LEU A 51 -26.20 0.81 6.26
C LEU A 51 -25.51 -0.54 6.56
N GLU A 52 -25.51 -1.48 5.60
CA GLU A 52 -24.73 -2.71 5.70
C GLU A 52 -23.24 -2.42 5.85
N GLY A 53 -22.69 -1.51 5.02
CA GLY A 53 -21.30 -1.07 5.12
C GLY A 53 -20.94 -0.45 6.48
N ILE A 54 -21.87 0.28 7.10
CA ILE A 54 -21.68 0.85 8.45
C ILE A 54 -21.64 -0.27 9.51
N VAL A 55 -22.56 -1.22 9.44
CA VAL A 55 -22.61 -2.37 10.36
C VAL A 55 -21.33 -3.18 10.31
N GLU A 56 -20.85 -3.51 9.11
CA GLU A 56 -19.60 -4.24 8.92
C GLU A 56 -18.38 -3.46 9.39
N SER A 57 -18.36 -2.14 9.18
CA SER A 57 -17.27 -1.26 9.63
C SER A 57 -17.14 -1.23 11.16
N TYR A 58 -18.24 -1.20 11.89
CA TYR A 58 -18.22 -1.25 13.35
C TYR A 58 -17.73 -2.60 13.89
N GLU A 59 -18.14 -3.71 13.26
CA GLU A 59 -17.68 -5.03 13.65
C GLU A 59 -16.19 -5.22 13.37
N LEU A 60 -15.72 -4.76 12.21
CA LEU A 60 -14.31 -4.75 11.87
C LEU A 60 -13.50 -3.93 12.88
N ALA A 61 -13.95 -2.71 13.19
CA ALA A 61 -13.27 -1.84 14.15
C ALA A 61 -13.19 -2.48 15.54
N PHE A 62 -14.22 -3.20 15.97
CA PHE A 62 -14.20 -3.91 17.24
C PHE A 62 -13.20 -5.08 17.25
N ARG A 63 -13.18 -5.88 16.18
CA ARG A 63 -12.20 -6.99 16.04
C ARG A 63 -10.75 -6.47 15.99
N MET A 64 -10.52 -5.35 15.34
CA MET A 64 -9.20 -4.71 15.28
C MET A 64 -8.67 -4.32 16.67
N GLN A 65 -9.53 -4.01 17.63
CA GLN A 65 -9.09 -3.61 18.99
C GLN A 65 -8.34 -4.71 19.75
N THR A 66 -8.60 -5.96 19.44
CA THR A 66 -7.93 -7.11 20.05
C THR A 66 -6.78 -7.64 19.20
N ALA A 67 -6.97 -7.77 17.90
CA ALA A 67 -6.00 -8.37 16.99
C ALA A 67 -4.82 -7.45 16.65
N VAL A 68 -5.09 -6.17 16.42
CA VAL A 68 -4.05 -5.24 15.93
C VAL A 68 -2.94 -4.96 16.93
N PRO A 69 -3.17 -4.73 18.23
CA PRO A 69 -2.08 -4.49 19.17
C PRO A 69 -1.05 -5.61 19.22
N GLU A 70 -1.48 -6.86 19.20
CA GLU A 70 -0.60 -8.04 19.18
C GLU A 70 0.16 -8.15 17.85
N LEU A 71 -0.54 -7.95 16.74
CA LEU A 71 0.04 -7.98 15.41
C LEU A 71 1.11 -6.90 15.21
N MET A 72 0.91 -5.74 15.83
CA MET A 72 1.81 -4.57 15.70
C MET A 72 2.97 -4.58 16.69
N ASP A 73 3.02 -5.53 17.63
CA ASP A 73 4.12 -5.67 18.57
C ASP A 73 5.33 -6.33 17.91
N ILE A 74 6.15 -5.52 17.26
CA ILE A 74 7.39 -5.94 16.60
C ILE A 74 8.52 -6.26 17.60
N ALA A 75 8.35 -5.97 18.88
CA ALA A 75 9.35 -6.30 19.90
C ALA A 75 9.46 -7.82 20.12
N GLN A 76 8.44 -8.57 19.75
CA GLN A 76 8.43 -10.04 19.82
C GLN A 76 9.22 -10.71 18.67
N GLU A 77 9.60 -9.96 17.65
CA GLU A 77 10.41 -10.50 16.55
C GLU A 77 11.84 -10.79 17.03
N PRO A 78 12.43 -11.90 16.58
CA PRO A 78 13.82 -12.22 16.88
C PRO A 78 14.78 -11.09 16.48
N ASP A 79 15.84 -10.89 17.26
CA ASP A 79 16.84 -9.85 16.96
C ASP A 79 17.42 -9.97 15.56
N ALA A 80 17.67 -11.20 15.08
CA ALA A 80 18.17 -11.44 13.73
C ALA A 80 17.19 -10.95 12.63
N VAL A 81 15.88 -11.05 12.87
CA VAL A 81 14.87 -10.49 11.96
C VAL A 81 14.90 -8.97 11.99
N ARG A 82 14.91 -8.39 13.20
CA ARG A 82 14.98 -6.94 13.39
C ARG A 82 16.23 -6.33 12.76
N GLU A 83 17.37 -7.01 12.88
CA GLU A 83 18.64 -6.61 12.24
C GLU A 83 18.54 -6.70 10.71
N ARG A 84 17.96 -7.76 10.15
CA ARG A 84 17.73 -7.93 8.70
C ARG A 84 16.95 -6.75 8.14
N TYR A 85 15.91 -6.28 8.81
CA TYR A 85 15.13 -5.11 8.41
C TYR A 85 15.82 -3.76 8.72
N GLY A 86 17.01 -3.78 9.32
CA GLY A 86 17.77 -2.57 9.63
C GLY A 86 17.16 -1.72 10.75
N ILE A 87 16.37 -2.31 11.64
CA ILE A 87 15.67 -1.60 12.74
C ILE A 87 16.65 -1.03 13.76
N ASN A 88 17.83 -1.63 13.88
CA ASN A 88 18.88 -1.20 14.81
C ASN A 88 19.75 -0.05 14.29
N SER A 89 19.55 0.41 13.05
CA SER A 89 20.28 1.50 12.41
C SER A 89 19.39 2.74 12.30
N SER A 90 19.88 3.89 12.74
CA SER A 90 19.14 5.16 12.65
C SER A 90 18.77 5.56 11.21
N ALA A 91 19.54 5.12 10.23
CA ALA A 91 19.30 5.43 8.82
C ALA A 91 18.09 4.66 8.26
N THR A 92 17.87 3.42 8.70
CA THR A 92 16.89 2.48 8.14
C THR A 92 15.72 2.16 9.08
N ALA A 93 15.88 2.40 10.39
CA ALA A 93 14.95 1.96 11.43
C ALA A 93 13.49 2.31 11.16
N SER A 94 13.21 3.54 10.77
CA SER A 94 11.83 4.01 10.55
C SER A 94 11.13 3.26 9.41
N PHE A 95 11.82 3.08 8.29
CA PHE A 95 11.27 2.38 7.14
C PHE A 95 11.32 0.86 7.32
N GLY A 96 12.35 0.36 8.01
CA GLY A 96 12.47 -1.05 8.38
C GLY A 96 11.32 -1.53 9.28
N MET A 97 10.92 -0.71 10.26
CA MET A 97 9.73 -1.00 11.07
C MET A 97 8.45 -1.07 10.22
N GLN A 98 8.27 -0.17 9.26
CA GLN A 98 7.11 -0.18 8.36
C GLN A 98 7.09 -1.44 7.49
N CYS A 99 8.24 -1.83 6.92
CA CYS A 99 8.37 -3.05 6.12
C CYS A 99 8.10 -4.32 6.95
N LEU A 100 8.64 -4.39 8.17
CA LEU A 100 8.37 -5.52 9.07
C LEU A 100 6.90 -5.60 9.48
N MET A 101 6.26 -4.46 9.76
CA MET A 101 4.83 -4.41 10.01
C MET A 101 4.01 -4.85 8.79
N ALA A 102 4.40 -4.46 7.59
CA ALA A 102 3.72 -4.88 6.36
C ALA A 102 3.80 -6.39 6.16
N ARG A 103 4.94 -7.02 6.44
CA ARG A 103 5.06 -8.49 6.41
C ARG A 103 4.11 -9.14 7.39
N ARG A 104 4.03 -8.66 8.64
CA ARG A 104 3.12 -9.21 9.66
C ARG A 104 1.64 -9.01 9.28
N LEU A 105 1.30 -7.87 8.70
CA LEU A 105 -0.04 -7.62 8.18
C LEU A 105 -0.38 -8.57 7.02
N ALA A 106 0.58 -8.85 6.12
CA ALA A 106 0.39 -9.82 5.05
C ALA A 106 0.18 -11.24 5.59
N GLU A 107 0.94 -11.67 6.60
CA GLU A 107 0.73 -12.95 7.31
C GLU A 107 -0.65 -13.05 7.98
N ALA A 108 -1.23 -11.93 8.34
CA ALA A 108 -2.58 -11.86 8.93
C ALA A 108 -3.68 -11.62 7.89
N ASP A 109 -3.43 -11.93 6.62
CA ASP A 109 -4.37 -11.82 5.49
C ASP A 109 -4.91 -10.40 5.27
N VAL A 110 -4.15 -9.35 5.62
CA VAL A 110 -4.51 -7.98 5.27
C VAL A 110 -4.26 -7.78 3.78
N ARG A 111 -5.33 -7.63 3.01
CA ARG A 111 -5.32 -7.66 1.54
C ARG A 111 -4.67 -6.46 0.88
N PHE A 112 -4.68 -5.29 1.52
CA PHE A 112 -4.10 -4.06 0.95
C PHE A 112 -3.30 -3.32 2.00
N ILE A 113 -2.02 -3.11 1.72
CA ILE A 113 -1.06 -2.48 2.63
C ILE A 113 -0.29 -1.43 1.83
N GLU A 114 -0.30 -0.19 2.30
CA GLU A 114 0.47 0.89 1.72
C GLU A 114 1.56 1.34 2.68
N ILE A 115 2.79 1.44 2.17
CA ILE A 115 3.95 1.99 2.88
C ILE A 115 4.39 3.25 2.15
N SER A 116 4.58 4.34 2.88
CA SER A 116 5.02 5.61 2.31
C SER A 116 6.38 6.02 2.84
N HIS A 117 7.32 6.30 1.94
CA HIS A 117 8.59 6.95 2.26
C HIS A 117 8.64 8.33 1.61
N ARG A 118 8.89 9.36 2.42
CA ARG A 118 8.89 10.76 1.97
C ARG A 118 10.29 11.23 1.61
N GLY A 119 10.37 12.42 1.01
CA GLY A 119 11.65 13.10 0.76
C GLY A 119 12.18 12.93 -0.66
N TRP A 120 11.37 12.47 -1.61
CA TRP A 120 11.74 12.28 -3.01
C TRP A 120 11.49 13.51 -3.89
N ASP A 121 10.83 14.53 -3.36
CA ASP A 121 10.57 15.80 -4.07
C ASP A 121 11.80 16.72 -4.03
N GLN A 122 12.87 16.28 -4.69
CA GLN A 122 14.21 16.85 -4.57
C GLN A 122 14.44 17.93 -5.63
N HIS A 123 13.78 19.06 -5.47
CA HIS A 123 14.01 20.25 -6.26
C HIS A 123 15.35 20.94 -5.97
N ASN A 124 16.01 20.57 -4.88
CA ASN A 124 17.34 21.04 -4.47
C ASN A 124 18.10 19.95 -3.71
N ASN A 125 19.39 20.15 -3.53
CA ASN A 125 20.27 19.26 -2.76
C ASN A 125 20.19 17.77 -3.12
N LEU A 126 19.92 17.44 -4.39
CA LEU A 126 19.75 16.07 -4.88
C LEU A 126 20.93 15.17 -4.51
N GLN A 127 22.17 15.67 -4.71
CA GLN A 127 23.39 14.89 -4.49
C GLN A 127 23.54 14.38 -3.05
N THR A 128 22.99 15.08 -2.07
CA THR A 128 23.03 14.67 -0.66
C THR A 128 21.76 13.99 -0.20
N ALA A 129 20.60 14.41 -0.70
CA ALA A 129 19.30 13.91 -0.28
C ALA A 129 18.97 12.54 -0.89
N LEU A 130 19.30 12.33 -2.18
CA LEU A 130 19.00 11.07 -2.87
C LEU A 130 19.75 9.87 -2.26
N PRO A 131 21.06 9.89 -2.04
CA PRO A 131 21.76 8.77 -1.39
C PRO A 131 21.21 8.44 -0.01
N ARG A 132 20.85 9.46 0.79
CA ARG A 132 20.25 9.25 2.11
C ARG A 132 18.90 8.53 2.01
N ASN A 133 18.04 8.91 1.07
CA ASN A 133 16.76 8.26 0.87
C ASN A 133 16.92 6.83 0.36
N CYS A 134 17.84 6.60 -0.59
CA CYS A 134 18.15 5.26 -1.06
C CYS A 134 18.67 4.37 0.08
N GLN A 135 19.59 4.87 0.90
CA GLN A 135 20.09 4.15 2.06
C GLN A 135 19.00 3.79 3.05
N ALA A 136 18.02 4.67 3.24
CA ALA A 136 16.91 4.43 4.18
C ALA A 136 15.99 3.28 3.77
N ILE A 137 15.84 3.02 2.47
CA ILE A 137 14.85 2.05 1.95
C ILE A 137 15.46 0.74 1.42
N ASP A 138 16.71 0.75 0.99
CA ASP A 138 17.32 -0.37 0.25
C ASP A 138 17.33 -1.67 1.07
N GLN A 139 17.97 -1.67 2.23
CA GLN A 139 18.01 -2.83 3.13
C GLN A 139 16.60 -3.29 3.56
N PRO A 140 15.68 -2.41 4.02
CA PRO A 140 14.34 -2.81 4.41
C PRO A 140 13.52 -3.45 3.29
N ILE A 141 13.63 -2.95 2.05
CA ILE A 141 12.93 -3.53 0.89
C ILE A 141 13.49 -4.92 0.58
N ALA A 142 14.81 -5.07 0.55
CA ALA A 142 15.45 -6.36 0.34
C ALA A 142 15.05 -7.38 1.43
N ALA A 143 14.98 -6.93 2.69
CA ALA A 143 14.54 -7.76 3.81
C ALA A 143 13.07 -8.20 3.64
N LEU A 144 12.18 -7.28 3.26
CA LEU A 144 10.77 -7.59 3.04
C LEU A 144 10.58 -8.62 1.92
N LEU A 145 11.25 -8.43 0.78
CA LEU A 145 11.19 -9.37 -0.35
C LEU A 145 11.69 -10.77 0.06
N GLN A 146 12.82 -10.83 0.76
CA GLN A 146 13.40 -12.09 1.20
C GLN A 146 12.52 -12.79 2.25
N ASP A 147 11.97 -12.05 3.21
CA ASP A 147 11.12 -12.60 4.27
C ASP A 147 9.79 -13.12 3.71
N LEU A 148 9.17 -12.39 2.78
CA LEU A 148 7.99 -12.87 2.05
C LEU A 148 8.28 -14.14 1.24
N LYS A 149 9.46 -14.23 0.64
CA LYS A 149 9.90 -15.40 -0.10
C LYS A 149 10.15 -16.60 0.83
N ASP A 150 10.88 -16.39 1.93
CA ASP A 150 11.22 -17.43 2.92
C ASP A 150 9.96 -18.05 3.57
N ARG A 151 8.86 -17.27 3.62
CA ARG A 151 7.57 -17.66 4.19
C ARG A 151 6.54 -18.15 3.16
N ASP A 152 6.93 -18.29 1.91
CA ASP A 152 6.05 -18.65 0.78
C ASP A 152 4.89 -17.65 0.56
N LEU A 153 4.98 -16.43 1.12
CA LEU A 153 3.98 -15.37 0.97
C LEU A 153 4.13 -14.60 -0.34
N LEU A 154 5.35 -14.54 -0.91
CA LEU A 154 5.60 -13.77 -2.14
C LEU A 154 4.83 -14.34 -3.35
N ARG A 155 4.47 -15.61 -3.32
CA ARG A 155 3.66 -16.24 -4.36
C ARG A 155 2.28 -15.61 -4.49
N ASP A 156 1.67 -15.22 -3.36
CA ASP A 156 0.30 -14.71 -3.28
C ASP A 156 0.27 -13.21 -2.90
N THR A 157 1.44 -12.56 -2.78
CA THR A 157 1.57 -11.15 -2.45
C THR A 157 2.20 -10.38 -3.60
N LEU A 158 1.48 -9.39 -4.13
CA LEU A 158 2.02 -8.45 -5.11
C LEU A 158 2.68 -7.26 -4.39
N LEU A 159 3.97 -7.09 -4.58
CA LEU A 159 4.69 -5.88 -4.21
C LEU A 159 4.76 -4.94 -5.42
N VAL A 160 4.36 -3.69 -5.21
CA VAL A 160 4.48 -2.62 -6.20
C VAL A 160 5.23 -1.46 -5.57
N TRP A 161 6.31 -1.02 -6.21
CA TRP A 161 7.05 0.18 -5.84
C TRP A 161 6.97 1.20 -6.97
N THR A 162 6.50 2.39 -6.65
CA THR A 162 6.40 3.48 -7.60
C THR A 162 6.40 4.84 -6.91
N GLY A 163 6.77 5.87 -7.64
CA GLY A 163 6.42 7.25 -7.31
C GLY A 163 5.24 7.72 -8.16
N GLU A 164 4.81 8.95 -7.96
CA GLU A 164 3.70 9.57 -8.68
C GLU A 164 4.08 9.96 -10.13
N PHE A 165 5.36 10.26 -10.36
CA PHE A 165 5.98 10.58 -11.65
C PHE A 165 7.50 10.49 -11.54
N GLY A 166 8.21 10.71 -12.64
CA GLY A 166 9.68 10.74 -12.69
C GLY A 166 10.26 12.15 -12.44
N ARG A 167 11.56 12.26 -12.70
CA ARG A 167 12.31 13.51 -12.59
C ARG A 167 12.98 13.85 -13.92
N THR A 168 13.11 15.15 -14.21
CA THR A 168 13.74 15.61 -15.46
C THR A 168 15.20 15.17 -15.53
N PRO A 169 15.71 14.83 -16.72
CA PRO A 169 17.14 14.53 -16.91
C PRO A 169 18.03 15.78 -16.69
N GLN A 170 17.49 16.97 -16.97
CA GLN A 170 18.21 18.22 -16.78
C GLN A 170 18.15 18.66 -15.32
N GLU A 171 19.23 19.25 -14.88
CA GLU A 171 19.29 19.93 -13.59
C GLU A 171 18.36 21.14 -13.56
N GLN A 172 17.69 21.31 -12.44
CA GLN A 172 16.97 22.55 -12.17
C GLN A 172 17.98 23.65 -11.86
N SER A 173 18.09 24.64 -12.76
CA SER A 173 19.06 25.72 -12.65
C SER A 173 19.04 26.38 -11.26
N ASN A 174 20.21 26.61 -10.69
CA ASN A 174 20.50 27.25 -9.40
C ASN A 174 20.17 26.44 -8.14
N PHE A 175 19.65 25.21 -8.22
CA PHE A 175 19.20 24.48 -7.03
C PHE A 175 19.76 23.05 -6.88
N ASN A 176 20.55 22.58 -7.85
CA ASN A 176 21.13 21.22 -7.82
C ASN A 176 20.08 20.14 -7.54
N GLY A 177 18.94 20.23 -8.23
CA GLY A 177 17.81 19.31 -8.12
C GLY A 177 17.20 18.95 -9.46
N ARG A 178 16.02 18.35 -9.45
CA ARG A 178 15.28 17.94 -10.64
C ARG A 178 13.82 18.39 -10.54
N ARG A 179 13.23 18.71 -11.71
CA ARG A 179 11.77 19.00 -11.83
C ARG A 179 10.99 17.71 -12.01
N HIS A 180 9.67 17.83 -11.95
CA HIS A 180 8.74 16.75 -12.22
C HIS A 180 8.75 16.36 -13.70
N GLN A 181 8.63 15.06 -13.97
CA GLN A 181 8.60 14.50 -15.31
C GLN A 181 7.55 13.39 -15.37
N ASN A 182 6.49 13.58 -16.16
CA ASN A 182 5.40 12.62 -16.30
C ASN A 182 5.46 11.80 -17.61
N ARG A 183 6.44 12.04 -18.47
CA ARG A 183 6.56 11.36 -19.78
C ARG A 183 7.27 10.02 -19.72
N GLY A 184 7.98 9.76 -18.62
CA GLY A 184 8.66 8.50 -18.42
C GLY A 184 9.23 8.39 -17.01
N PHE A 185 8.95 7.27 -16.35
CA PHE A 185 9.50 6.90 -15.06
C PHE A 185 9.42 5.40 -14.88
N THR A 186 10.09 4.89 -13.87
CA THR A 186 10.18 3.46 -13.57
C THR A 186 9.31 3.11 -12.38
N ALA A 187 8.55 2.03 -12.51
CA ALA A 187 7.99 1.27 -11.40
C ALA A 187 8.58 -0.13 -11.41
N TRP A 188 8.62 -0.81 -10.26
CA TRP A 188 8.92 -2.23 -10.25
C TRP A 188 7.87 -3.01 -9.46
N MET A 189 7.75 -4.29 -9.80
CA MET A 189 6.80 -5.22 -9.21
C MET A 189 7.51 -6.54 -8.87
N ALA A 190 7.03 -7.23 -7.84
CA ALA A 190 7.51 -8.54 -7.46
C ALA A 190 6.39 -9.39 -6.85
N GLY A 191 6.45 -10.70 -7.07
CA GLY A 191 5.47 -11.65 -6.53
C GLY A 191 4.19 -11.78 -7.35
N ALA A 192 3.24 -12.56 -6.85
CA ALA A 192 1.90 -12.78 -7.39
C ALA A 192 1.85 -13.07 -8.90
N GLY A 193 2.81 -13.82 -9.44
CA GLY A 193 2.84 -14.20 -10.86
C GLY A 193 3.59 -13.24 -11.78
N VAL A 194 4.11 -12.12 -11.27
CA VAL A 194 4.98 -11.23 -12.06
C VAL A 194 6.28 -11.95 -12.39
N ARG A 195 6.68 -11.88 -13.66
CA ARG A 195 7.90 -12.49 -14.17
C ARG A 195 9.14 -11.77 -13.61
N GLY A 196 9.89 -12.45 -12.75
CA GLY A 196 11.07 -11.88 -12.10
C GLY A 196 12.27 -11.73 -13.04
N GLY A 197 13.16 -10.78 -12.74
CA GLY A 197 14.44 -10.59 -13.42
C GLY A 197 14.35 -9.97 -14.81
N MET A 198 13.18 -9.48 -15.21
CA MET A 198 13.01 -8.82 -16.52
C MET A 198 12.90 -7.31 -16.42
N ARG A 199 13.05 -6.66 -17.54
CA ARG A 199 12.82 -5.25 -17.75
C ARG A 199 11.90 -5.08 -18.96
N TYR A 200 10.84 -4.29 -18.83
CA TYR A 200 9.87 -4.02 -19.89
C TYR A 200 9.81 -2.52 -20.18
N GLY A 201 9.90 -2.18 -21.44
CA GLY A 201 9.94 -0.80 -21.91
C GLY A 201 11.28 -0.11 -21.72
N ALA A 202 11.43 1.03 -22.38
CA ALA A 202 12.60 1.88 -22.29
C ALA A 202 12.25 3.34 -22.46
N THR A 203 13.09 4.21 -21.89
CA THR A 203 13.10 5.65 -22.18
C THR A 203 14.04 5.94 -23.35
N ASP A 204 13.99 7.15 -23.87
CA ASP A 204 15.02 7.69 -24.75
C ASP A 204 16.40 7.72 -24.06
N GLU A 205 17.45 8.05 -24.82
CA GLU A 205 18.82 8.03 -24.34
C GLU A 205 19.11 8.92 -23.12
N ILE A 206 18.33 9.98 -22.95
CA ILE A 206 18.49 10.93 -21.83
C ILE A 206 17.46 10.75 -20.71
N GLY A 207 16.51 9.81 -20.85
CA GLY A 207 15.46 9.59 -19.84
C GLY A 207 14.37 10.66 -19.83
N ALA A 208 14.14 11.36 -20.97
CA ALA A 208 13.14 12.42 -21.04
C ALA A 208 11.73 11.91 -21.27
N GLU A 209 11.57 10.79 -22.02
CA GLU A 209 10.25 10.17 -22.21
C GLU A 209 10.35 8.67 -22.46
N ALA A 210 9.30 7.94 -22.15
CA ALA A 210 9.17 6.53 -22.53
C ALA A 210 8.98 6.45 -24.05
N VAL A 211 9.78 5.60 -24.73
CA VAL A 211 9.77 5.43 -26.20
C VAL A 211 9.44 4.02 -26.64
N GLU A 212 9.75 3.02 -25.83
CA GLU A 212 9.49 1.62 -26.09
C GLU A 212 8.64 1.01 -25.00
N GLY A 213 7.71 0.11 -25.37
CA GLY A 213 6.84 -0.58 -24.40
C GLY A 213 6.14 0.35 -23.42
N LYS A 214 5.59 1.47 -23.92
CA LYS A 214 4.94 2.47 -23.06
C LYS A 214 3.80 1.85 -22.26
N VAL A 215 3.82 2.10 -20.94
CA VAL A 215 2.78 1.68 -19.99
C VAL A 215 2.14 2.95 -19.41
N HIS A 216 0.86 3.15 -19.69
CA HIS A 216 0.09 4.22 -19.07
C HIS A 216 -0.26 3.84 -17.64
N ILE A 217 -0.55 4.82 -16.78
CA ILE A 217 -0.96 4.54 -15.40
C ILE A 217 -2.21 3.66 -15.33
N HIS A 218 -3.13 3.78 -16.29
CA HIS A 218 -4.30 2.91 -16.38
C HIS A 218 -3.92 1.47 -16.73
N ASP A 219 -2.86 1.24 -17.52
CA ASP A 219 -2.35 -0.09 -17.84
C ASP A 219 -1.71 -0.74 -16.61
N LEU A 220 -0.97 0.04 -15.81
CA LEU A 220 -0.43 -0.42 -14.53
C LEU A 220 -1.56 -0.85 -13.59
N HIS A 221 -2.61 -0.04 -13.44
CA HIS A 221 -3.76 -0.38 -12.60
C HIS A 221 -4.54 -1.58 -13.15
N ALA A 222 -4.75 -1.68 -14.48
CA ALA A 222 -5.37 -2.84 -15.09
C ALA A 222 -4.58 -4.13 -14.81
N THR A 223 -3.25 -4.05 -14.87
CA THR A 223 -2.34 -5.17 -14.59
C THR A 223 -2.39 -5.57 -13.10
N ILE A 224 -2.38 -4.60 -12.19
CA ILE A 224 -2.54 -4.85 -10.75
C ILE A 224 -3.88 -5.54 -10.47
N LEU A 225 -4.99 -5.04 -11.03
CA LEU A 225 -6.31 -5.64 -10.85
C LEU A 225 -6.36 -7.06 -11.41
N HIS A 226 -5.75 -7.30 -12.58
CA HIS A 226 -5.65 -8.64 -13.16
C HIS A 226 -4.89 -9.61 -12.25
N LEU A 227 -3.75 -9.21 -11.68
CA LEU A 227 -2.98 -10.01 -10.72
C LEU A 227 -3.74 -10.29 -9.41
N LEU A 228 -4.67 -9.40 -9.04
CA LEU A 228 -5.60 -9.62 -7.93
C LEU A 228 -6.81 -10.50 -8.29
N GLY A 229 -6.86 -11.04 -9.53
CA GLY A 229 -7.98 -11.85 -10.01
C GLY A 229 -9.23 -11.03 -10.38
N LEU A 230 -9.10 -9.72 -10.56
CA LEU A 230 -10.19 -8.82 -10.88
C LEU A 230 -10.14 -8.40 -12.35
N ASP A 231 -11.29 -8.45 -13.01
CA ASP A 231 -11.46 -7.90 -14.35
C ASP A 231 -11.72 -6.40 -14.26
N HIS A 232 -10.76 -5.59 -14.70
CA HIS A 232 -10.83 -4.12 -14.60
C HIS A 232 -11.91 -3.50 -15.48
N GLU A 233 -12.41 -4.21 -16.50
CA GLU A 233 -13.50 -3.73 -17.35
C GLU A 233 -14.86 -3.99 -16.73
N ARG A 234 -15.02 -5.09 -15.98
CA ARG A 234 -16.23 -5.47 -15.29
C ARG A 234 -16.36 -4.89 -13.89
N LEU A 235 -15.24 -4.53 -13.27
CA LEU A 235 -15.21 -3.90 -11.94
C LEU A 235 -15.63 -2.44 -12.06
N THR A 236 -16.89 -2.18 -11.78
CA THR A 236 -17.48 -0.84 -11.83
C THR A 236 -18.00 -0.40 -10.48
N TYR A 237 -18.08 0.90 -10.28
CA TYR A 237 -18.82 1.51 -9.18
C TYR A 237 -19.78 2.57 -9.73
N ARG A 238 -20.99 2.60 -9.16
CA ARG A 238 -22.03 3.53 -9.59
C ARG A 238 -21.88 4.87 -8.85
N TYR A 239 -21.78 5.95 -9.63
CA TYR A 239 -21.74 7.30 -9.08
C TYR A 239 -22.51 8.24 -9.99
N SER A 240 -23.40 9.06 -9.41
CA SER A 240 -24.24 10.02 -10.14
C SER A 240 -24.96 9.41 -11.36
N GLY A 241 -25.46 8.19 -11.23
CA GLY A 241 -26.23 7.50 -12.28
C GLY A 241 -25.40 6.83 -13.38
N ARG A 242 -24.06 6.93 -13.32
CA ARG A 242 -23.13 6.31 -14.28
C ARG A 242 -22.27 5.25 -13.59
N ASP A 243 -21.99 4.16 -14.31
CA ASP A 243 -21.03 3.15 -13.88
C ASP A 243 -19.62 3.54 -14.35
N PHE A 244 -18.71 3.65 -13.39
CA PHE A 244 -17.31 4.01 -13.63
C PHE A 244 -16.42 2.81 -13.39
N ARG A 245 -15.46 2.57 -14.28
CA ARG A 245 -14.35 1.65 -14.05
C ARG A 245 -13.22 2.37 -13.30
N LEU A 246 -12.41 1.68 -12.53
CA LEU A 246 -11.22 2.24 -11.87
C LEU A 246 -10.17 2.70 -12.89
N THR A 247 -10.14 2.08 -14.06
CA THR A 247 -9.26 2.43 -15.20
C THR A 247 -9.94 3.40 -16.19
N ASN A 248 -11.08 3.98 -15.85
CA ASN A 248 -11.91 4.78 -16.74
C ASN A 248 -12.26 4.01 -18.04
N VAL A 249 -12.04 4.59 -19.21
CA VAL A 249 -12.29 3.95 -20.51
C VAL A 249 -11.06 3.29 -21.13
N GLU A 250 -9.94 3.35 -20.44
CA GLU A 250 -8.62 2.92 -20.88
C GLU A 250 -8.13 1.73 -20.04
N GLY A 251 -6.87 1.39 -20.18
CA GLY A 251 -6.21 0.34 -19.43
C GLY A 251 -6.11 -0.97 -20.23
N ARG A 252 -4.89 -1.42 -20.38
CA ARG A 252 -4.52 -2.71 -20.97
C ARG A 252 -3.72 -3.50 -19.94
N VAL A 253 -4.01 -4.77 -19.76
CA VAL A 253 -3.15 -5.66 -18.98
C VAL A 253 -1.82 -5.82 -19.72
N VAL A 254 -0.70 -5.53 -19.05
CA VAL A 254 0.65 -5.69 -19.58
C VAL A 254 1.05 -7.16 -19.44
N SER A 255 0.56 -8.01 -20.34
CA SER A 255 0.77 -9.46 -20.30
C SER A 255 2.22 -9.87 -20.49
N GLU A 256 3.04 -8.99 -21.04
CA GLU A 256 4.46 -9.22 -21.30
C GLU A 256 5.28 -9.39 -20.02
N ILE A 257 4.78 -8.92 -18.88
CA ILE A 257 5.43 -9.06 -17.57
C ILE A 257 4.85 -10.18 -16.69
N LEU A 258 3.88 -10.93 -17.19
CA LEU A 258 3.18 -12.01 -16.48
C LEU A 258 3.71 -13.40 -16.84
#